data_a3e0bd3a21f04af9e0a6edb32d46eeb8
#
_entry.id   a3e0bd3a21f04af9e0a6edb32d46eeb8
#
_cell.length_a   1.000
_cell.length_b   1.000
_cell.length_c   1.000
_cell.angle_alpha   90.00
_cell.angle_beta   90.00
_cell.angle_gamma   90.00
#
_symmetry.space_group_name_H-M   'P 1'
#
loop_
_entity.id
_entity.type
_entity.pdbx_description
1 polymer ?
#
loop_
_entity_poly.entity_id
_entity_poly.type
_entity_poly.pdbx_seq_one_letter_code
_entity_poly.pdbx_strand_id
1 'polypeptide(L)'
;LPAIVQRTDGRYVVLAKVQADKVLIQDPLESRPLIQSKDDFSKAWPGGLLLCTKRAGLRSQDLVFDLTWFIPAVLKYRRLLGEVLLASFFLQLFALLTPLFTQVVIDKVLVHKGFTTLHVMAIGMLALALFDGLLGGLRTYLFAHTTNRIDVSLGAQLFRHLLALPLAYFEARRVGDAVARVRELEHIRQFLTSNSVTVVLDVVFIAVFLAVMWLYSSMLTLVVMASLPLYAILSIAITPTIRTRLTEKFNRGAENQSFLVEAVGGIQTVKALAVEPPLQRRWDEQLAGYVQASFRATSLITIAGQLATFIQKTTTIAVMWVGAYQVIDGALSIGELIAFNMLSGQVTGPLLRMVNLWQEFQQVGISIQRLGDVLNTRPEPAYSPARITLPQIAGQITFDDVTFRYRPDGRPVLQQVSFSLQPGQVIGMVGRSGSGKSTIAKLMQRLYVPERGRVLVDGVD
;
A
#
# COMPACT_ATOMS: atom_id res chain seq x y z
N LEU A 1 -19.47 -30.55 -3.11
CA LEU A 1 -18.33 -30.04 -3.91
C LEU A 1 -18.70 -30.22 -5.38
N PRO A 2 -18.54 -29.20 -6.22
CA PRO A 2 -18.74 -29.34 -7.65
C PRO A 2 -17.69 -30.28 -8.24
N ALA A 3 -18.09 -31.16 -9.14
CA ALA A 3 -17.25 -32.13 -9.79
C ALA A 3 -17.47 -32.12 -11.31
N ILE A 4 -16.44 -32.39 -12.08
CA ILE A 4 -16.58 -32.58 -13.52
C ILE A 4 -16.71 -34.11 -13.76
N VAL A 5 -17.75 -34.50 -14.47
CA VAL A 5 -18.08 -35.88 -14.73
C VAL A 5 -18.10 -36.11 -16.22
N GLN A 6 -17.44 -37.20 -16.66
CA GLN A 6 -17.53 -37.66 -18.05
C GLN A 6 -18.74 -38.58 -18.18
N ARG A 7 -19.62 -38.32 -19.14
CA ARG A 7 -20.76 -39.20 -19.46
C ARG A 7 -20.34 -40.26 -20.45
N THR A 8 -21.17 -41.30 -20.57
CA THR A 8 -20.98 -42.41 -21.52
C THR A 8 -20.95 -41.95 -22.98
N ASP A 9 -21.54 -40.81 -23.30
CA ASP A 9 -21.51 -40.19 -24.61
C ASP A 9 -20.21 -39.41 -24.90
N GLY A 10 -19.23 -39.43 -23.98
CA GLY A 10 -17.94 -38.75 -24.07
C GLY A 10 -17.97 -37.25 -23.69
N ARG A 11 -19.12 -36.70 -23.33
CA ARG A 11 -19.26 -35.30 -22.92
C ARG A 11 -18.90 -35.09 -21.45
N TYR A 12 -18.47 -33.90 -21.14
CA TYR A 12 -18.15 -33.47 -19.77
C TYR A 12 -19.24 -32.54 -19.26
N VAL A 13 -19.81 -32.85 -18.09
CA VAL A 13 -20.81 -32.04 -17.41
C VAL A 13 -20.33 -31.70 -16.00
N VAL A 14 -20.75 -30.55 -15.48
CA VAL A 14 -20.47 -30.14 -14.11
C VAL A 14 -21.55 -30.66 -13.19
N LEU A 15 -21.21 -31.54 -12.26
CA LEU A 15 -22.05 -31.99 -11.17
C LEU A 15 -22.03 -30.93 -10.07
N ALA A 16 -23.08 -30.13 -9.97
CA ALA A 16 -23.11 -28.99 -9.06
C ALA A 16 -23.59 -29.39 -7.63
N LYS A 17 -24.58 -30.28 -7.52
CA LYS A 17 -25.15 -30.71 -6.23
C LYS A 17 -25.82 -32.08 -6.36
N VAL A 18 -25.64 -32.92 -5.31
CA VAL A 18 -26.34 -34.20 -5.17
C VAL A 18 -27.26 -34.08 -3.95
N GLN A 19 -28.55 -34.37 -4.12
CA GLN A 19 -29.55 -34.57 -3.05
C GLN A 19 -29.97 -36.02 -3.03
N ALA A 20 -30.71 -36.44 -2.00
CA ALA A 20 -31.01 -37.84 -1.76
C ALA A 20 -31.44 -38.61 -3.03
N ASP A 21 -32.27 -38.03 -3.88
CA ASP A 21 -32.85 -38.66 -5.06
C ASP A 21 -32.67 -37.90 -6.38
N LYS A 22 -32.04 -36.73 -6.34
CA LYS A 22 -31.88 -35.83 -7.49
C LYS A 22 -30.47 -35.28 -7.59
N VAL A 23 -30.04 -35.06 -8.83
CA VAL A 23 -28.72 -34.54 -9.19
C VAL A 23 -28.88 -33.29 -10.01
N LEU A 24 -28.21 -32.21 -9.62
CA LEU A 24 -28.15 -30.96 -10.38
C LEU A 24 -26.87 -30.98 -11.22
N ILE A 25 -27.04 -30.96 -12.52
CA ILE A 25 -25.96 -30.95 -13.51
C ILE A 25 -26.03 -29.72 -14.38
N GLN A 26 -24.87 -29.18 -14.78
CA GLN A 26 -24.74 -28.14 -15.77
C GLN A 26 -24.01 -28.69 -16.98
N ASP A 27 -24.71 -28.81 -18.10
CA ASP A 27 -24.11 -29.12 -19.40
C ASP A 27 -23.63 -27.80 -20.02
N PRO A 28 -22.37 -27.70 -20.50
CA PRO A 28 -21.86 -26.49 -21.15
C PRO A 28 -22.63 -26.10 -22.44
N LEU A 29 -23.32 -27.05 -23.05
CA LEU A 29 -24.12 -26.82 -24.27
C LEU A 29 -25.54 -26.32 -23.96
N GLU A 30 -25.97 -26.36 -22.69
CA GLU A 30 -27.30 -25.91 -22.29
C GLU A 30 -27.23 -24.66 -21.45
N SER A 31 -28.17 -23.73 -21.71
CA SER A 31 -28.21 -22.43 -21.03
C SER A 31 -28.75 -22.47 -19.61
N ARG A 32 -29.36 -23.61 -19.19
CA ARG A 32 -29.95 -23.78 -17.85
C ARG A 32 -29.48 -25.08 -17.19
N PRO A 33 -29.30 -25.08 -15.86
CA PRO A 33 -29.00 -26.31 -15.12
C PRO A 33 -30.14 -27.32 -15.24
N LEU A 34 -29.79 -28.58 -15.41
CA LEU A 34 -30.74 -29.71 -15.49
C LEU A 34 -30.79 -30.45 -14.17
N ILE A 35 -32.01 -30.80 -13.73
CA ILE A 35 -32.23 -31.66 -12.58
C ILE A 35 -32.62 -33.04 -13.10
N GLN A 36 -31.81 -34.05 -12.85
CA GLN A 36 -32.06 -35.45 -13.21
C GLN A 36 -32.22 -36.33 -11.99
N SER A 37 -32.86 -37.50 -12.17
CA SER A 37 -32.92 -38.54 -11.15
C SER A 37 -31.51 -39.12 -10.96
N LYS A 38 -31.19 -39.56 -9.74
CA LYS A 38 -29.91 -40.16 -9.42
C LYS A 38 -29.68 -41.46 -10.22
N ASP A 39 -30.74 -42.20 -10.49
CA ASP A 39 -30.68 -43.49 -11.24
C ASP A 39 -30.36 -43.21 -12.74
N ASP A 40 -30.98 -42.20 -13.34
CA ASP A 40 -30.71 -41.87 -14.74
C ASP A 40 -29.32 -41.29 -14.93
N PHE A 41 -28.84 -40.50 -13.95
CA PHE A 41 -27.47 -40.01 -13.95
C PHE A 41 -26.45 -41.15 -13.79
N SER A 42 -26.72 -42.11 -12.90
CA SER A 42 -25.80 -43.23 -12.67
C SER A 42 -25.66 -44.14 -13.89
N LYS A 43 -26.72 -44.34 -14.68
CA LYS A 43 -26.66 -45.06 -15.96
C LYS A 43 -25.83 -44.37 -17.02
N ALA A 44 -25.80 -43.04 -17.00
CA ALA A 44 -25.05 -42.22 -17.95
C ALA A 44 -23.62 -41.94 -17.49
N TRP A 45 -23.19 -42.46 -16.34
CA TRP A 45 -21.89 -42.19 -15.75
C TRP A 45 -21.00 -43.45 -15.65
N PRO A 46 -19.89 -43.53 -16.40
CA PRO A 46 -19.01 -44.71 -16.39
C PRO A 46 -18.06 -44.79 -15.17
N GLY A 47 -18.21 -43.87 -14.17
CA GLY A 47 -17.44 -43.91 -12.93
C GLY A 47 -16.28 -42.92 -12.82
N GLY A 48 -15.90 -42.23 -13.90
CA GLY A 48 -14.84 -41.22 -13.86
C GLY A 48 -15.32 -39.89 -13.26
N LEU A 49 -14.66 -39.38 -12.22
CA LEU A 49 -15.02 -38.14 -11.53
C LEU A 49 -13.76 -37.32 -11.30
N LEU A 50 -13.80 -36.06 -11.73
CA LEU A 50 -12.74 -35.07 -11.45
C LEU A 50 -13.24 -34.10 -10.38
N LEU A 51 -12.78 -34.29 -9.16
CA LEU A 51 -13.09 -33.41 -8.04
C LEU A 51 -12.24 -32.14 -8.13
N CYS A 52 -12.88 -31.02 -8.43
CA CYS A 52 -12.27 -29.71 -8.28
C CYS A 52 -12.54 -29.22 -6.87
N THR A 53 -11.61 -29.39 -5.96
CA THR A 53 -11.63 -28.69 -4.69
C THR A 53 -10.71 -27.48 -4.79
N LYS A 54 -11.14 -26.32 -4.32
CA LYS A 54 -10.17 -25.33 -3.86
C LYS A 54 -9.33 -26.06 -2.82
N ARG A 55 -8.07 -26.31 -3.13
CA ARG A 55 -7.13 -26.82 -2.13
C ARG A 55 -7.21 -25.83 -0.99
N ALA A 56 -7.83 -26.22 0.11
CA ALA A 56 -7.73 -25.49 1.37
C ALA A 56 -6.27 -25.59 1.78
N GLY A 57 -5.46 -24.75 1.16
CA GLY A 57 -4.11 -24.47 1.57
C GLY A 57 -4.24 -23.90 2.96
N LEU A 58 -3.63 -24.57 3.92
CA LEU A 58 -3.29 -24.05 5.22
C LEU A 58 -3.18 -22.52 5.18
N ARG A 59 -4.11 -21.86 5.86
CA ARG A 59 -4.07 -20.45 6.30
C ARG A 59 -2.93 -19.63 5.69
N SER A 60 -3.13 -18.98 4.57
CA SER A 60 -2.48 -17.71 4.23
C SER A 60 -2.51 -17.34 2.73
N GLN A 61 -3.18 -18.05 1.82
CA GLN A 61 -2.84 -17.96 0.41
C GLN A 61 -3.86 -17.26 -0.51
N ASP A 62 -4.97 -16.76 0.01
CA ASP A 62 -5.92 -15.95 -0.78
C ASP A 62 -6.13 -14.53 -0.22
N LEU A 63 -5.28 -14.08 0.71
CA LEU A 63 -5.29 -12.68 1.13
C LEU A 63 -4.57 -11.87 0.05
N VAL A 64 -5.36 -11.21 -0.79
CA VAL A 64 -4.87 -10.12 -1.64
C VAL A 64 -4.10 -9.18 -0.73
N PHE A 65 -2.85 -8.87 -1.09
CA PHE A 65 -2.02 -7.93 -0.34
C PHE A 65 -2.78 -6.59 -0.20
N ASP A 66 -2.98 -6.18 1.02
CA ASP A 66 -3.63 -4.93 1.40
C ASP A 66 -2.96 -4.31 2.63
N LEU A 67 -3.57 -3.28 3.20
CA LEU A 67 -3.08 -2.64 4.42
C LEU A 67 -2.98 -3.59 5.62
N THR A 68 -3.71 -4.69 5.63
CA THR A 68 -3.69 -5.65 6.75
C THR A 68 -2.34 -6.35 6.90
N TRP A 69 -1.55 -6.44 5.82
CA TRP A 69 -0.20 -6.98 5.84
C TRP A 69 0.75 -6.21 6.79
N PHE A 70 0.50 -4.90 6.96
CA PHE A 70 1.31 -4.04 7.83
C PHE A 70 0.89 -4.11 9.30
N ILE A 71 -0.35 -4.54 9.58
CA ILE A 71 -0.92 -4.57 10.94
C ILE A 71 -0.04 -5.35 11.94
N PRO A 72 0.47 -6.55 11.65
CA PRO A 72 1.33 -7.28 12.58
C PRO A 72 2.62 -6.54 12.93
N ALA A 73 3.22 -5.84 11.95
CA ALA A 73 4.43 -5.05 12.17
C ALA A 73 4.15 -3.83 13.06
N VAL A 74 3.02 -3.16 12.86
CA VAL A 74 2.58 -2.01 13.68
C VAL A 74 2.21 -2.47 15.09
N LEU A 75 1.41 -3.54 15.23
CA LEU A 75 0.98 -4.08 16.53
C LEU A 75 2.16 -4.58 17.40
N LYS A 76 3.24 -5.02 16.79
CA LYS A 76 4.47 -5.39 17.52
C LYS A 76 5.01 -4.24 18.36
N TYR A 77 4.82 -3.01 17.92
CA TYR A 77 5.30 -1.79 18.59
C TYR A 77 4.19 -1.01 19.31
N ARG A 78 3.07 -1.66 19.64
CA ARG A 78 1.89 -1.03 20.25
C ARG A 78 2.19 -0.22 21.53
N ARG A 79 3.18 -0.61 22.33
CA ARG A 79 3.57 0.14 23.55
C ARG A 79 4.15 1.50 23.20
N LEU A 80 5.14 1.53 22.30
CA LEU A 80 5.76 2.78 21.84
C LEU A 80 4.76 3.71 21.14
N LEU A 81 3.86 3.14 20.32
CA LEU A 81 2.78 3.91 19.71
C LEU A 81 1.80 4.45 20.76
N GLY A 82 1.53 3.69 21.83
CA GLY A 82 0.73 4.13 22.96
C GLY A 82 1.38 5.31 23.70
N GLU A 83 2.69 5.29 23.90
CA GLU A 83 3.45 6.41 24.49
C GLU A 83 3.38 7.66 23.60
N VAL A 84 3.48 7.51 22.29
CA VAL A 84 3.30 8.60 21.31
C VAL A 84 1.88 9.17 21.39
N LEU A 85 0.86 8.33 21.46
CA LEU A 85 -0.54 8.76 21.63
C LEU A 85 -0.76 9.48 22.96
N LEU A 86 -0.18 8.97 24.04
CA LEU A 86 -0.25 9.60 25.36
C LEU A 86 0.39 10.99 25.36
N ALA A 87 1.60 11.11 24.80
CA ALA A 87 2.26 12.40 24.65
C ALA A 87 1.42 13.36 23.77
N SER A 88 0.86 12.86 22.67
CA SER A 88 -0.02 13.65 21.80
C SER A 88 -1.30 14.10 22.51
N PHE A 89 -1.87 13.28 23.39
CA PHE A 89 -3.02 13.64 24.21
C PHE A 89 -2.71 14.83 25.13
N PHE A 90 -1.58 14.80 25.84
CA PHE A 90 -1.18 15.92 26.70
C PHE A 90 -0.88 17.20 25.90
N LEU A 91 -0.25 17.07 24.72
CA LEU A 91 -0.03 18.22 23.82
C LEU A 91 -1.35 18.87 23.38
N GLN A 92 -2.38 18.07 23.08
CA GLN A 92 -3.70 18.59 22.73
C GLN A 92 -4.38 19.26 23.95
N LEU A 93 -4.16 18.72 25.17
CA LEU A 93 -4.65 19.35 26.40
C LEU A 93 -3.99 20.72 26.65
N PHE A 94 -2.67 20.82 26.41
CA PHE A 94 -1.95 22.09 26.54
C PHE A 94 -2.41 23.09 25.45
N ALA A 95 -2.70 22.61 24.24
CA ALA A 95 -3.29 23.43 23.19
C ALA A 95 -4.66 24.02 23.56
N LEU A 96 -5.43 23.33 24.42
CA LEU A 96 -6.68 23.85 24.99
C LEU A 96 -6.45 24.91 26.10
N LEU A 97 -5.41 24.72 26.90
CA LEU A 97 -5.12 25.63 28.03
C LEU A 97 -4.59 26.99 27.59
N THR A 98 -3.78 27.03 26.54
CA THR A 98 -3.15 28.27 26.05
C THR A 98 -4.16 29.39 25.73
N PRO A 99 -5.26 29.17 24.99
CA PRO A 99 -6.30 30.15 24.72
C PRO A 99 -6.96 30.66 26.05
N LEU A 100 -7.20 29.76 26.99
CA LEU A 100 -7.80 30.10 28.30
C LEU A 100 -6.89 31.05 29.13
N PHE A 101 -5.59 30.77 29.19
CA PHE A 101 -4.62 31.66 29.82
C PHE A 101 -4.60 33.03 29.15
N THR A 102 -4.61 33.06 27.79
CA THR A 102 -4.64 34.31 27.02
C THR A 102 -5.90 35.14 27.33
N GLN A 103 -7.06 34.49 27.40
CA GLN A 103 -8.31 35.13 27.82
C GLN A 103 -8.21 35.78 29.18
N VAL A 104 -7.73 35.04 30.20
CA VAL A 104 -7.58 35.57 31.57
C VAL A 104 -6.63 36.78 31.60
N VAL A 105 -5.55 36.75 30.86
CA VAL A 105 -4.63 37.89 30.74
C VAL A 105 -5.34 39.11 30.17
N ILE A 106 -6.12 38.96 29.12
CA ILE A 106 -6.79 40.09 28.44
C ILE A 106 -7.93 40.61 29.33
N ASP A 107 -8.83 39.75 29.82
CA ASP A 107 -10.05 40.18 30.49
C ASP A 107 -9.83 40.59 31.96
N LYS A 108 -8.88 39.97 32.68
CA LYS A 108 -8.64 40.23 34.07
C LYS A 108 -7.40 41.08 34.32
N VAL A 109 -6.28 40.71 33.72
CA VAL A 109 -5.01 41.38 34.02
C VAL A 109 -4.96 42.80 33.38
N LEU A 110 -5.29 42.93 32.08
CA LEU A 110 -5.22 44.21 31.39
C LEU A 110 -6.31 45.16 31.88
N VAL A 111 -7.53 44.71 32.12
CA VAL A 111 -8.66 45.52 32.57
C VAL A 111 -8.46 46.01 33.99
N HIS A 112 -8.00 45.14 34.90
CA HIS A 112 -7.88 45.45 36.36
C HIS A 112 -6.45 45.83 36.78
N LYS A 113 -5.48 45.93 35.83
CA LYS A 113 -4.05 46.23 36.10
C LYS A 113 -3.43 45.29 37.15
N GLY A 114 -3.82 43.99 37.13
CA GLY A 114 -3.45 42.98 38.13
C GLY A 114 -2.04 42.40 37.88
N PHE A 115 -0.98 43.10 38.28
CA PHE A 115 0.41 42.68 38.05
C PHE A 115 0.76 41.33 38.68
N THR A 116 0.24 41.04 39.88
CA THR A 116 0.47 39.72 40.52
C THR A 116 -0.09 38.60 39.70
N THR A 117 -1.31 38.72 39.19
CA THR A 117 -1.94 37.75 38.32
C THR A 117 -1.17 37.62 36.98
N LEU A 118 -0.63 38.75 36.44
CA LEU A 118 0.21 38.72 35.24
C LEU A 118 1.44 37.84 35.43
N HIS A 119 2.17 38.00 36.54
CA HIS A 119 3.38 37.19 36.80
C HIS A 119 3.05 35.70 36.95
N VAL A 120 1.96 35.37 37.64
CA VAL A 120 1.51 33.97 37.75
C VAL A 120 1.13 33.36 36.40
N MET A 121 0.36 34.12 35.61
CA MET A 121 -0.02 33.66 34.26
C MET A 121 1.18 33.54 33.32
N ALA A 122 2.12 34.47 33.36
CA ALA A 122 3.35 34.42 32.56
C ALA A 122 4.22 33.21 32.92
N ILE A 123 4.40 32.93 34.24
CA ILE A 123 5.13 31.74 34.71
C ILE A 123 4.38 30.46 34.27
N GLY A 124 3.05 30.43 34.39
CA GLY A 124 2.22 29.30 33.95
C GLY A 124 2.32 29.04 32.44
N MET A 125 2.26 30.09 31.60
CA MET A 125 2.43 29.99 30.15
C MET A 125 3.85 29.54 29.81
N LEU A 126 4.88 30.03 30.51
CA LEU A 126 6.26 29.59 30.29
C LEU A 126 6.44 28.11 30.64
N ALA A 127 5.86 27.67 31.75
CA ALA A 127 5.87 26.26 32.13
C ALA A 127 5.15 25.40 31.09
N LEU A 128 3.97 25.80 30.65
CA LEU A 128 3.25 25.11 29.53
C LEU A 128 4.09 25.04 28.29
N ALA A 129 4.72 26.14 27.86
CA ALA A 129 5.58 26.15 26.66
C ALA A 129 6.80 25.24 26.82
N LEU A 130 7.40 25.17 28.00
CA LEU A 130 8.51 24.24 28.28
C LEU A 130 8.05 22.78 28.21
N PHE A 131 6.92 22.43 28.81
CA PHE A 131 6.38 21.07 28.77
C PHE A 131 5.93 20.71 27.34
N ASP A 132 5.30 21.63 26.60
CA ASP A 132 4.92 21.43 25.20
C ASP A 132 6.14 21.13 24.33
N GLY A 133 7.21 21.91 24.48
CA GLY A 133 8.47 21.68 23.76
C GLY A 133 9.13 20.34 24.11
N LEU A 134 9.20 20.00 25.43
CA LEU A 134 9.79 18.73 25.87
C LEU A 134 8.98 17.53 25.41
N LEU A 135 7.66 17.54 25.60
CA LEU A 135 6.78 16.45 25.17
C LEU A 135 6.71 16.34 23.65
N GLY A 136 6.70 17.47 22.94
CA GLY A 136 6.76 17.50 21.49
C GLY A 136 8.04 16.89 20.93
N GLY A 137 9.18 17.25 21.53
CA GLY A 137 10.48 16.65 21.22
C GLY A 137 10.52 15.15 21.50
N LEU A 138 10.08 14.74 22.70
CA LEU A 138 10.02 13.33 23.09
C LEU A 138 9.10 12.52 22.17
N ARG A 139 7.91 13.04 21.88
CA ARG A 139 6.98 12.42 20.92
C ARG A 139 7.62 12.20 19.56
N THR A 140 8.27 13.24 19.02
CA THR A 140 8.93 13.16 17.73
C THR A 140 10.06 12.13 17.73
N TYR A 141 10.87 12.08 18.78
CA TYR A 141 11.93 11.10 18.94
C TYR A 141 11.40 9.67 19.03
N LEU A 142 10.42 9.41 19.89
CA LEU A 142 9.79 8.09 20.05
C LEU A 142 9.15 7.62 18.75
N PHE A 143 8.51 8.55 18.04
CA PHE A 143 7.88 8.27 16.77
C PHE A 143 8.91 7.90 15.69
N ALA A 144 9.96 8.71 15.51
CA ALA A 144 11.04 8.43 14.57
C ALA A 144 11.75 7.09 14.88
N HIS A 145 12.01 6.83 16.17
CA HIS A 145 12.64 5.57 16.59
C HIS A 145 11.76 4.35 16.26
N THR A 146 10.45 4.45 16.53
CA THR A 146 9.49 3.37 16.22
C THR A 146 9.36 3.14 14.73
N THR A 147 9.27 4.22 13.96
CA THR A 147 9.22 4.20 12.49
C THR A 147 10.41 3.48 11.90
N ASN A 148 11.63 3.83 12.32
CA ASN A 148 12.84 3.19 11.83
C ASN A 148 12.88 1.68 12.09
N ARG A 149 12.38 1.23 13.25
CA ARG A 149 12.29 -0.22 13.56
C ARG A 149 11.26 -0.95 12.67
N ILE A 150 10.11 -0.33 12.44
CA ILE A 150 9.10 -0.86 11.52
C ILE A 150 9.69 -0.98 10.11
N ASP A 151 10.41 0.04 9.68
CA ASP A 151 11.05 0.12 8.37
C ASP A 151 12.03 -1.04 8.12
N VAL A 152 12.98 -1.23 9.01
CA VAL A 152 13.94 -2.34 8.91
C VAL A 152 13.20 -3.69 8.85
N SER A 153 12.16 -3.87 9.66
CA SER A 153 11.37 -5.11 9.68
C SER A 153 10.65 -5.36 8.36
N LEU A 154 9.96 -4.35 7.83
CA LEU A 154 9.19 -4.46 6.58
C LEU A 154 10.10 -4.58 5.36
N GLY A 155 11.18 -3.79 5.30
CA GLY A 155 12.17 -3.85 4.23
C GLY A 155 12.84 -5.23 4.14
N ALA A 156 13.22 -5.80 5.30
CA ALA A 156 13.79 -7.14 5.35
C ALA A 156 12.79 -8.24 4.94
N GLN A 157 11.51 -8.09 5.27
CA GLN A 157 10.45 -9.02 4.85
C GLN A 157 10.23 -8.95 3.33
N LEU A 158 10.12 -7.74 2.78
CA LEU A 158 9.95 -7.54 1.34
C LEU A 158 11.13 -8.08 0.56
N PHE A 159 12.36 -7.80 1.00
CA PHE A 159 13.56 -8.26 0.33
C PHE A 159 13.66 -9.80 0.32
N ARG A 160 13.34 -10.44 1.46
CA ARG A 160 13.27 -11.91 1.54
C ARG A 160 12.22 -12.49 0.60
N HIS A 161 11.05 -11.87 0.51
CA HIS A 161 10.00 -12.29 -0.40
C HIS A 161 10.44 -12.13 -1.86
N LEU A 162 11.05 -10.99 -2.19
CA LEU A 162 11.57 -10.72 -3.53
C LEU A 162 12.59 -11.78 -3.98
N LEU A 163 13.56 -12.13 -3.11
CA LEU A 163 14.55 -13.16 -3.40
C LEU A 163 13.95 -14.57 -3.53
N ALA A 164 12.78 -14.80 -2.93
CA ALA A 164 12.08 -16.07 -3.00
C ALA A 164 11.16 -16.17 -4.24
N LEU A 165 11.05 -15.13 -5.06
CA LEU A 165 10.23 -15.18 -6.28
C LEU A 165 10.89 -16.01 -7.37
N PRO A 166 10.10 -16.74 -8.19
CA PRO A 166 10.61 -17.53 -9.29
C PRO A 166 11.25 -16.67 -10.39
N LEU A 167 12.25 -17.21 -11.07
CA LEU A 167 12.97 -16.52 -12.14
C LEU A 167 12.03 -15.97 -13.23
N ALA A 168 10.94 -16.69 -13.52
CA ALA A 168 9.93 -16.27 -14.50
C ALA A 168 9.31 -14.90 -14.16
N TYR A 169 9.22 -14.53 -12.88
CA TYR A 169 8.74 -13.22 -12.45
C TYR A 169 9.66 -12.11 -12.96
N PHE A 170 10.98 -12.30 -12.86
CA PHE A 170 11.99 -11.31 -13.26
C PHE A 170 12.18 -11.23 -14.78
N GLU A 171 12.11 -12.38 -15.48
CA GLU A 171 12.22 -12.41 -16.95
C GLU A 171 11.01 -11.78 -17.65
N ALA A 172 9.83 -11.82 -17.02
CA ALA A 172 8.61 -11.20 -17.57
C ALA A 172 8.57 -9.67 -17.39
N ARG A 173 9.49 -9.07 -16.62
CA ARG A 173 9.47 -7.65 -16.25
C ARG A 173 10.84 -7.00 -16.40
N ARG A 174 10.83 -5.68 -16.60
CA ARG A 174 12.07 -4.91 -16.61
C ARG A 174 12.60 -4.75 -15.20
N VAL A 175 13.91 -4.78 -15.02
CA VAL A 175 14.57 -4.60 -13.71
C VAL A 175 14.16 -3.26 -13.05
N GLY A 176 14.09 -2.18 -13.84
CA GLY A 176 13.66 -0.86 -13.35
C GLY A 176 12.24 -0.86 -12.79
N ASP A 177 11.32 -1.65 -13.36
CA ASP A 177 9.97 -1.82 -12.84
C ASP A 177 9.95 -2.50 -11.47
N ALA A 178 10.77 -3.53 -11.28
CA ALA A 178 10.87 -4.22 -10.00
C ALA A 178 11.44 -3.28 -8.91
N VAL A 179 12.47 -2.50 -9.22
CA VAL A 179 13.04 -1.49 -8.32
C VAL A 179 12.03 -0.39 -7.97
N ALA A 180 11.28 0.10 -8.98
CA ALA A 180 10.25 1.11 -8.76
C ALA A 180 9.15 0.61 -7.80
N ARG A 181 8.73 -0.65 -7.92
CA ARG A 181 7.73 -1.28 -7.03
C ARG A 181 8.24 -1.45 -5.60
N VAL A 182 9.51 -1.78 -5.41
CA VAL A 182 10.12 -1.85 -4.08
C VAL A 182 10.12 -0.47 -3.40
N ARG A 183 10.33 0.61 -4.15
CA ARG A 183 10.24 1.98 -3.63
C ARG A 183 8.84 2.37 -3.15
N GLU A 184 7.79 1.73 -3.67
CA GLU A 184 6.42 1.96 -3.19
C GLU A 184 6.23 1.59 -1.71
N LEU A 185 7.04 0.66 -1.18
CA LEU A 185 7.04 0.36 0.25
C LEU A 185 7.35 1.61 1.09
N GLU A 186 8.24 2.48 0.58
CA GLU A 186 8.61 3.75 1.22
C GLU A 186 7.39 4.67 1.39
N HIS A 187 6.57 4.82 0.34
CA HIS A 187 5.36 5.64 0.39
C HIS A 187 4.32 5.09 1.36
N ILE A 188 4.10 3.76 1.35
CA ILE A 188 3.19 3.11 2.29
C ILE A 188 3.69 3.28 3.72
N ARG A 189 4.98 3.07 3.94
CA ARG A 189 5.63 3.25 5.23
C ARG A 189 5.48 4.68 5.74
N GLN A 190 5.84 5.68 4.91
CA GLN A 190 5.72 7.11 5.27
C GLN A 190 4.30 7.44 5.71
N PHE A 191 3.29 6.95 5.00
CA PHE A 191 1.89 7.13 5.40
C PHE A 191 1.58 6.47 6.76
N LEU A 192 1.95 5.20 6.96
CA LEU A 192 1.66 4.47 8.20
C LEU A 192 2.38 5.04 9.41
N THR A 193 3.53 5.67 9.19
CA THR A 193 4.41 6.22 10.21
C THR A 193 4.46 7.75 10.20
N SER A 194 3.59 8.41 9.42
CA SER A 194 3.37 9.86 9.46
C SER A 194 2.33 10.24 10.51
N ASN A 195 1.79 11.42 10.37
CA ASN A 195 0.75 11.95 11.25
C ASN A 195 -0.57 11.12 11.27
N SER A 196 -0.68 10.05 10.49
CA SER A 196 -1.87 9.18 10.45
C SER A 196 -2.23 8.58 11.82
N VAL A 197 -1.21 8.27 12.65
CA VAL A 197 -1.43 7.74 14.02
C VAL A 197 -2.06 8.80 14.93
N THR A 198 -1.70 10.08 14.76
CA THR A 198 -2.20 11.17 15.60
C THR A 198 -3.57 11.69 15.16
N VAL A 199 -3.98 11.42 13.92
CA VAL A 199 -5.27 11.88 13.36
C VAL A 199 -6.47 11.39 14.17
N VAL A 200 -6.42 10.18 14.71
CA VAL A 200 -7.50 9.66 15.56
C VAL A 200 -7.69 10.56 16.78
N LEU A 201 -6.59 11.00 17.40
CA LEU A 201 -6.65 11.98 18.50
C LEU A 201 -7.11 13.36 18.02
N ASP A 202 -6.62 13.80 16.86
CA ASP A 202 -7.04 15.07 16.27
C ASP A 202 -8.56 15.12 16.06
N VAL A 203 -9.18 14.03 15.59
CA VAL A 203 -10.65 13.94 15.42
C VAL A 203 -11.38 14.01 16.76
N VAL A 204 -10.90 13.30 17.77
CA VAL A 204 -11.50 13.35 19.13
C VAL A 204 -11.40 14.76 19.69
N PHE A 205 -10.23 15.40 19.58
CA PHE A 205 -10.01 16.72 20.11
C PHE A 205 -10.73 17.82 19.30
N ILE A 206 -10.95 17.67 18.01
CA ILE A 206 -11.85 18.55 17.24
C ILE A 206 -13.24 18.60 17.92
N ALA A 207 -13.79 17.45 18.30
CA ALA A 207 -15.07 17.41 19.00
C ALA A 207 -15.01 18.12 20.37
N VAL A 208 -13.92 17.94 21.11
CA VAL A 208 -13.69 18.66 22.39
C VAL A 208 -13.57 20.15 22.18
N PHE A 209 -12.75 20.59 21.21
CA PHE A 209 -12.62 22.02 20.88
C PHE A 209 -13.96 22.63 20.44
N LEU A 210 -14.72 21.95 19.59
CA LEU A 210 -16.06 22.42 19.18
C LEU A 210 -17.02 22.50 20.37
N ALA A 211 -16.97 21.54 21.30
CA ALA A 211 -17.80 21.60 22.52
C ALA A 211 -17.43 22.80 23.41
N VAL A 212 -16.12 23.05 23.60
CA VAL A 212 -15.64 24.21 24.33
C VAL A 212 -16.04 25.51 23.64
N MET A 213 -15.86 25.60 22.31
CA MET A 213 -16.27 26.76 21.50
C MET A 213 -17.78 27.02 21.58
N TRP A 214 -18.59 25.96 21.64
CA TRP A 214 -20.03 26.08 21.80
C TRP A 214 -20.44 26.75 23.12
N LEU A 215 -19.67 26.51 24.18
CA LEU A 215 -19.87 27.16 25.50
C LEU A 215 -19.54 28.65 25.49
N TYR A 216 -18.62 29.09 24.58
CA TYR A 216 -18.30 30.51 24.39
C TYR A 216 -19.39 31.22 23.58
N SER A 217 -19.67 30.72 22.37
CA SER A 217 -20.68 31.30 21.49
C SER A 217 -21.18 30.24 20.50
N SER A 218 -22.46 29.90 20.59
CA SER A 218 -23.10 28.98 19.65
C SER A 218 -23.09 29.54 18.21
N MET A 219 -23.30 30.87 18.06
CA MET A 219 -23.30 31.52 16.75
C MET A 219 -21.94 31.45 16.06
N LEU A 220 -20.86 31.77 16.78
CA LEU A 220 -19.49 31.71 16.23
C LEU A 220 -19.08 30.26 15.92
N THR A 221 -19.51 29.31 16.75
CA THR A 221 -19.25 27.88 16.49
C THR A 221 -19.95 27.39 15.24
N LEU A 222 -21.19 27.86 14.97
CA LEU A 222 -21.88 27.57 13.70
C LEU A 222 -21.12 28.12 12.49
N VAL A 223 -20.50 29.30 12.59
CA VAL A 223 -19.65 29.85 11.51
C VAL A 223 -18.48 28.91 11.22
N VAL A 224 -17.80 28.42 12.26
CA VAL A 224 -16.70 27.46 12.10
C VAL A 224 -17.23 26.13 11.54
N MET A 225 -18.35 25.61 12.06
CA MET A 225 -18.97 24.38 11.55
C MET A 225 -19.41 24.50 10.09
N ALA A 226 -19.84 25.68 9.64
CA ALA A 226 -20.18 25.92 8.22
C ALA A 226 -18.98 25.83 7.28
N SER A 227 -17.76 25.95 7.79
CA SER A 227 -16.54 25.74 7.00
C SER A 227 -16.23 24.25 6.75
N LEU A 228 -16.70 23.32 7.62
CA LEU A 228 -16.39 21.88 7.52
C LEU A 228 -16.92 21.26 6.20
N PRO A 229 -18.18 21.48 5.79
CA PRO A 229 -18.66 20.98 4.51
C PRO A 229 -17.90 21.56 3.32
N LEU A 230 -17.39 22.81 3.39
CA LEU A 230 -16.57 23.37 2.32
C LEU A 230 -15.26 22.59 2.12
N TYR A 231 -14.59 22.18 3.21
CA TYR A 231 -13.42 21.32 3.15
C TYR A 231 -13.76 19.92 2.58
N ALA A 232 -14.90 19.36 2.97
CA ALA A 232 -15.35 18.07 2.47
C ALA A 232 -15.65 18.13 0.95
N ILE A 233 -16.37 19.16 0.49
CA ILE A 233 -16.67 19.38 -0.94
C ILE A 233 -15.35 19.55 -1.73
N LEU A 234 -14.43 20.37 -1.24
CA LEU A 234 -13.12 20.56 -1.87
C LEU A 234 -12.38 19.23 -2.01
N SER A 235 -12.31 18.44 -0.94
CA SER A 235 -11.64 17.15 -0.94
C SER A 235 -12.26 16.17 -1.94
N ILE A 236 -13.60 16.02 -1.92
CA ILE A 236 -14.32 15.12 -2.81
C ILE A 236 -14.15 15.52 -4.28
N ALA A 237 -14.25 16.82 -4.59
CA ALA A 237 -14.16 17.34 -5.96
C ALA A 237 -12.76 17.13 -6.57
N ILE A 238 -11.70 17.29 -5.78
CA ILE A 238 -10.31 17.26 -6.30
C ILE A 238 -9.73 15.86 -6.31
N THR A 239 -10.14 14.97 -5.40
CA THR A 239 -9.60 13.61 -5.24
C THR A 239 -9.51 12.81 -6.55
N PRO A 240 -10.54 12.70 -7.42
CA PRO A 240 -10.46 11.89 -8.63
C PRO A 240 -9.39 12.40 -9.60
N THR A 241 -9.27 13.71 -9.72
CA THR A 241 -8.28 14.35 -10.61
C THR A 241 -6.86 14.16 -10.05
N ILE A 242 -6.66 14.29 -8.74
CA ILE A 242 -5.35 14.04 -8.10
C ILE A 242 -4.92 12.60 -8.36
N ARG A 243 -5.82 11.62 -8.17
CA ARG A 243 -5.52 10.20 -8.40
C ARG A 243 -5.05 9.94 -9.82
N THR A 244 -5.72 10.50 -10.81
CA THR A 244 -5.34 10.36 -12.23
C THR A 244 -3.96 10.96 -12.49
N ARG A 245 -3.67 12.15 -11.98
CA ARG A 245 -2.38 12.82 -12.17
C ARG A 245 -1.24 12.12 -11.45
N LEU A 246 -1.48 11.59 -10.25
CA LEU A 246 -0.48 10.79 -9.52
C LEU A 246 -0.16 9.49 -10.27
N THR A 247 -1.16 8.83 -10.86
CA THR A 247 -0.96 7.62 -11.67
C THR A 247 -0.14 7.94 -12.93
N GLU A 248 -0.44 9.03 -13.62
CA GLU A 248 0.33 9.49 -14.79
C GLU A 248 1.80 9.78 -14.41
N LYS A 249 2.02 10.56 -13.35
CA LYS A 249 3.35 10.87 -12.81
C LYS A 249 4.16 9.60 -12.52
N PHE A 250 3.53 8.64 -11.87
CA PHE A 250 4.20 7.39 -11.56
C PHE A 250 4.59 6.61 -12.82
N ASN A 251 3.67 6.42 -13.75
CA ASN A 251 3.94 5.65 -14.97
C ASN A 251 5.11 6.25 -15.76
N ARG A 252 5.11 7.58 -15.93
CA ARG A 252 6.23 8.29 -16.55
C ARG A 252 7.54 8.16 -15.76
N GLY A 253 7.45 8.18 -14.43
CA GLY A 253 8.61 7.97 -13.55
C GLY A 253 9.19 6.56 -13.67
N ALA A 254 8.35 5.53 -13.76
CA ALA A 254 8.77 4.16 -13.93
C ALA A 254 9.44 3.93 -15.32
N GLU A 255 8.86 4.50 -16.39
CA GLU A 255 9.46 4.46 -17.73
C GLU A 255 10.85 5.11 -17.74
N ASN A 256 10.97 6.31 -17.16
CA ASN A 256 12.23 7.04 -17.06
C ASN A 256 13.28 6.28 -16.24
N GLN A 257 12.89 5.75 -15.08
CA GLN A 257 13.78 4.96 -14.22
C GLN A 257 14.24 3.66 -14.91
N SER A 258 13.33 2.98 -15.62
CA SER A 258 13.64 1.76 -16.35
C SER A 258 14.67 2.03 -17.46
N PHE A 259 14.48 3.10 -18.22
CA PHE A 259 15.41 3.51 -19.26
C PHE A 259 16.80 3.84 -18.70
N LEU A 260 16.86 4.57 -17.58
CA LEU A 260 18.14 4.88 -16.93
C LEU A 260 18.89 3.62 -16.51
N VAL A 261 18.22 2.70 -15.84
CA VAL A 261 18.82 1.44 -15.37
C VAL A 261 19.32 0.61 -16.57
N GLU A 262 18.53 0.54 -17.66
CA GLU A 262 18.88 -0.20 -18.86
C GLU A 262 20.09 0.43 -19.58
N ALA A 263 20.09 1.75 -19.74
CA ALA A 263 21.17 2.47 -20.41
C ALA A 263 22.49 2.37 -19.61
N VAL A 264 22.46 2.55 -18.30
CA VAL A 264 23.62 2.43 -17.42
C VAL A 264 24.09 0.97 -17.30
N GLY A 265 23.15 0.03 -17.20
CA GLY A 265 23.47 -1.41 -17.17
C GLY A 265 24.11 -1.91 -18.47
N GLY A 266 23.73 -1.32 -19.61
CA GLY A 266 24.30 -1.61 -20.93
C GLY A 266 25.41 -0.64 -21.37
N ILE A 267 26.03 0.12 -20.45
CA ILE A 267 26.95 1.22 -20.80
C ILE A 267 28.12 0.79 -21.71
N GLN A 268 28.63 -0.42 -21.53
CA GLN A 268 29.67 -0.95 -22.38
C GLN A 268 29.22 -1.06 -23.84
N THR A 269 28.00 -1.54 -24.08
CA THR A 269 27.41 -1.63 -25.42
C THR A 269 27.16 -0.25 -26.02
N VAL A 270 26.65 0.69 -25.18
CA VAL A 270 26.42 2.08 -25.58
C VAL A 270 27.72 2.70 -26.08
N LYS A 271 28.79 2.53 -25.32
CA LYS A 271 30.13 3.05 -25.67
C LYS A 271 30.74 2.35 -26.90
N ALA A 272 30.60 1.04 -26.97
CA ALA A 272 31.15 0.26 -28.10
C ALA A 272 30.48 0.61 -29.44
N LEU A 273 29.18 0.96 -29.41
CA LEU A 273 28.40 1.30 -30.60
C LEU A 273 28.30 2.81 -30.87
N ALA A 274 28.85 3.66 -29.98
CA ALA A 274 28.81 5.13 -30.06
C ALA A 274 27.39 5.68 -30.27
N VAL A 275 26.40 5.11 -29.52
CA VAL A 275 24.96 5.47 -29.64
C VAL A 275 24.50 6.42 -28.53
N GLU A 276 25.40 7.18 -27.90
CA GLU A 276 25.08 8.16 -26.87
C GLU A 276 24.07 9.23 -27.33
N PRO A 277 24.23 9.88 -28.51
CA PRO A 277 23.34 10.98 -28.90
C PRO A 277 21.85 10.58 -29.03
N PRO A 278 21.47 9.45 -29.66
CA PRO A 278 20.06 9.03 -29.72
C PRO A 278 19.52 8.61 -28.34
N LEU A 279 20.36 8.00 -27.47
CA LEU A 279 19.95 7.66 -26.11
C LEU A 279 19.73 8.91 -25.25
N GLN A 280 20.58 9.92 -25.40
CA GLN A 280 20.42 11.20 -24.71
C GLN A 280 19.11 11.90 -25.13
N ARG A 281 18.80 11.97 -26.42
CA ARG A 281 17.53 12.57 -26.88
C ARG A 281 16.32 11.83 -26.30
N ARG A 282 16.37 10.51 -26.30
CA ARG A 282 15.28 9.68 -25.74
C ARG A 282 15.14 9.88 -24.22
N TRP A 283 16.26 10.03 -23.52
CA TRP A 283 16.27 10.37 -22.10
C TRP A 283 15.62 11.74 -21.86
N ASP A 284 16.01 12.75 -22.63
CA ASP A 284 15.49 14.11 -22.51
C ASP A 284 13.95 14.15 -22.72
N GLU A 285 13.45 13.41 -23.72
CA GLU A 285 12.01 13.28 -23.99
C GLU A 285 11.27 12.61 -22.83
N GLN A 286 11.80 11.50 -22.30
CA GLN A 286 11.18 10.78 -21.19
C GLN A 286 11.23 11.60 -19.89
N LEU A 287 12.36 12.26 -19.63
CA LEU A 287 12.52 13.14 -18.48
C LEU A 287 11.56 14.33 -18.56
N ALA A 288 11.44 14.98 -19.72
CA ALA A 288 10.48 16.06 -19.94
C ALA A 288 9.04 15.59 -19.69
N GLY A 289 8.68 14.42 -20.18
CA GLY A 289 7.36 13.81 -19.93
C GLY A 289 7.09 13.55 -18.44
N TYR A 290 8.07 13.04 -17.70
CA TYR A 290 7.97 12.83 -16.25
C TYR A 290 7.86 14.15 -15.49
N VAL A 291 8.73 15.14 -15.82
CA VAL A 291 8.72 16.47 -15.17
C VAL A 291 7.39 17.18 -15.41
N GLN A 292 6.84 17.11 -16.63
CA GLN A 292 5.54 17.69 -16.95
C GLN A 292 4.41 17.01 -16.15
N ALA A 293 4.39 15.70 -16.08
CA ALA A 293 3.40 14.95 -15.29
C ALA A 293 3.53 15.27 -13.79
N SER A 294 4.77 15.36 -13.28
CA SER A 294 5.06 15.75 -11.90
C SER A 294 4.59 17.17 -11.60
N PHE A 295 4.85 18.13 -12.50
CA PHE A 295 4.40 19.51 -12.37
C PHE A 295 2.87 19.61 -12.33
N ARG A 296 2.16 18.90 -13.22
CA ARG A 296 0.68 18.88 -13.24
C ARG A 296 0.11 18.31 -11.94
N ALA A 297 0.69 17.23 -11.40
CA ALA A 297 0.26 16.65 -10.15
C ALA A 297 0.52 17.62 -8.97
N THR A 298 1.75 18.15 -8.86
CA THR A 298 2.14 19.06 -7.79
C THR A 298 1.35 20.37 -7.83
N SER A 299 1.15 20.96 -9.02
CA SER A 299 0.35 22.19 -9.18
C SER A 299 -1.08 21.99 -8.69
N LEU A 300 -1.71 20.86 -9.04
CA LEU A 300 -3.06 20.55 -8.58
C LEU A 300 -3.13 20.42 -7.04
N ILE A 301 -2.17 19.73 -6.45
CA ILE A 301 -2.07 19.56 -4.99
C ILE A 301 -1.86 20.94 -4.33
N THR A 302 -0.99 21.78 -4.88
CA THR A 302 -0.74 23.13 -4.38
C THR A 302 -1.99 24.00 -4.46
N ILE A 303 -2.71 23.97 -5.59
CA ILE A 303 -3.97 24.72 -5.75
C ILE A 303 -4.99 24.25 -4.72
N ALA A 304 -5.15 22.94 -4.51
CA ALA A 304 -6.04 22.39 -3.50
C ALA A 304 -5.67 22.90 -2.08
N GLY A 305 -4.39 22.89 -1.74
CA GLY A 305 -3.88 23.41 -0.46
C GLY A 305 -4.14 24.91 -0.29
N GLN A 306 -3.96 25.71 -1.37
CA GLN A 306 -4.24 27.16 -1.32
C GLN A 306 -5.74 27.45 -1.17
N LEU A 307 -6.61 26.69 -1.84
CA LEU A 307 -8.06 26.81 -1.66
C LEU A 307 -8.48 26.47 -0.23
N ALA A 308 -7.91 25.41 0.35
CA ALA A 308 -8.16 25.06 1.75
C ALA A 308 -7.68 26.16 2.71
N THR A 309 -6.50 26.74 2.46
CA THR A 309 -5.99 27.89 3.23
C THR A 309 -6.88 29.14 3.05
N PHE A 310 -7.43 29.34 1.85
CA PHE A 310 -8.37 30.44 1.61
C PHE A 310 -9.66 30.26 2.43
N ILE A 311 -10.23 29.05 2.48
CA ILE A 311 -11.38 28.72 3.33
C ILE A 311 -11.05 29.02 4.80
N GLN A 312 -9.87 28.62 5.28
CA GLN A 312 -9.43 28.91 6.65
C GLN A 312 -9.38 30.39 6.95
N LYS A 313 -8.72 31.18 6.10
CA LYS A 313 -8.61 32.63 6.28
C LYS A 313 -9.98 33.32 6.26
N THR A 314 -10.86 32.91 5.34
CA THR A 314 -12.24 33.40 5.26
C THR A 314 -13.02 33.07 6.54
N THR A 315 -12.89 31.87 7.06
CA THR A 315 -13.50 31.47 8.36
C THR A 315 -12.98 32.35 9.49
N THR A 316 -11.67 32.58 9.58
CA THR A 316 -11.06 33.44 10.59
C THR A 316 -11.62 34.88 10.49
N ILE A 317 -11.71 35.43 9.29
CA ILE A 317 -12.28 36.79 9.06
C ILE A 317 -13.77 36.82 9.49
N ALA A 318 -14.55 35.80 9.11
CA ALA A 318 -15.96 35.72 9.49
C ALA A 318 -16.16 35.61 11.03
N VAL A 319 -15.33 34.80 11.71
CA VAL A 319 -15.31 34.70 13.18
C VAL A 319 -14.98 36.04 13.82
N MET A 320 -13.94 36.74 13.30
CA MET A 320 -13.58 38.07 13.81
C MET A 320 -14.68 39.10 13.57
N TRP A 321 -15.29 39.08 12.39
CA TRP A 321 -16.35 40.01 12.03
C TRP A 321 -17.59 39.81 12.91
N VAL A 322 -18.15 38.60 12.92
CA VAL A 322 -19.35 38.28 13.73
C VAL A 322 -19.05 38.43 15.23
N GLY A 323 -17.85 38.01 15.66
CA GLY A 323 -17.44 38.10 17.06
C GLY A 323 -17.27 39.55 17.53
N ALA A 324 -16.78 40.44 16.65
CA ALA A 324 -16.70 41.86 16.97
C ALA A 324 -18.08 42.49 17.24
N TYR A 325 -19.13 42.11 16.49
CA TYR A 325 -20.50 42.52 16.80
C TYR A 325 -20.94 42.05 18.18
N GLN A 326 -20.69 40.76 18.52
CA GLN A 326 -21.03 40.22 19.83
C GLN A 326 -20.28 40.87 20.99
N VAL A 327 -19.03 41.33 20.75
CA VAL A 327 -18.27 42.10 21.74
C VAL A 327 -18.85 43.51 21.88
N ILE A 328 -19.22 44.19 20.83
CA ILE A 328 -19.85 45.52 20.85
C ILE A 328 -21.20 45.45 21.57
N ASP A 329 -21.96 44.40 21.32
CA ASP A 329 -23.26 44.15 21.99
C ASP A 329 -23.12 43.69 23.47
N GLY A 330 -21.89 43.44 23.96
CA GLY A 330 -21.60 43.01 25.33
C GLY A 330 -21.92 41.52 25.60
N ALA A 331 -22.16 40.74 24.56
CA ALA A 331 -22.44 39.30 24.66
C ALA A 331 -21.16 38.46 24.84
N LEU A 332 -20.01 39.01 24.41
CA LEU A 332 -18.68 38.39 24.56
C LEU A 332 -17.67 39.42 25.08
N SER A 333 -16.65 38.96 25.83
CA SER A 333 -15.49 39.77 26.15
C SER A 333 -14.47 39.80 24.99
N ILE A 334 -13.54 40.74 24.99
CA ILE A 334 -12.45 40.80 24.02
C ILE A 334 -11.54 39.56 24.17
N GLY A 335 -11.26 39.16 25.40
CA GLY A 335 -10.46 37.96 25.68
C GLY A 335 -11.13 36.68 25.21
N GLU A 336 -12.47 36.57 25.38
CA GLU A 336 -13.25 35.44 24.87
C GLU A 336 -13.19 35.35 23.34
N LEU A 337 -13.31 36.50 22.63
CA LEU A 337 -13.18 36.49 21.17
C LEU A 337 -11.80 36.04 20.71
N ILE A 338 -10.73 36.51 21.37
CA ILE A 338 -9.36 36.10 21.03
C ILE A 338 -9.14 34.62 21.33
N ALA A 339 -9.60 34.15 22.51
CA ALA A 339 -9.53 32.74 22.85
C ALA A 339 -10.30 31.87 21.86
N PHE A 340 -11.50 32.29 21.46
CA PHE A 340 -12.31 31.61 20.45
C PHE A 340 -11.58 31.53 19.12
N ASN A 341 -10.94 32.62 18.66
CA ASN A 341 -10.17 32.62 17.42
C ASN A 341 -8.97 31.66 17.48
N MET A 342 -8.28 31.58 18.64
CA MET A 342 -7.20 30.62 18.85
C MET A 342 -7.73 29.18 18.84
N LEU A 343 -8.86 28.89 19.49
CA LEU A 343 -9.53 27.58 19.47
C LEU A 343 -9.99 27.19 18.06
N SER A 344 -10.52 28.15 17.28
CA SER A 344 -10.88 27.95 15.88
C SER A 344 -9.68 27.45 15.06
N GLY A 345 -8.48 27.99 15.31
CA GLY A 345 -7.24 27.51 14.72
C GLY A 345 -6.93 26.04 15.05
N GLN A 346 -7.25 25.61 16.29
CA GLN A 346 -7.07 24.21 16.72
C GLN A 346 -8.07 23.23 16.08
N VAL A 347 -9.19 23.73 15.55
CA VAL A 347 -10.14 22.94 14.75
C VAL A 347 -9.72 22.91 13.29
N THR A 348 -9.42 24.07 12.70
CA THR A 348 -9.14 24.20 11.26
C THR A 348 -7.77 23.62 10.88
N GLY A 349 -6.76 23.69 11.75
CA GLY A 349 -5.43 23.13 11.53
C GLY A 349 -5.44 21.61 11.29
N PRO A 350 -5.98 20.80 12.19
CA PRO A 350 -6.15 19.35 11.96
C PRO A 350 -6.96 19.01 10.71
N LEU A 351 -7.98 19.80 10.37
CA LEU A 351 -8.75 19.60 9.13
C LEU A 351 -7.89 19.71 7.87
N LEU A 352 -7.01 20.71 7.82
CA LEU A 352 -6.04 20.85 6.73
C LEU A 352 -5.10 19.64 6.68
N ARG A 353 -4.64 19.14 7.83
CA ARG A 353 -3.85 17.91 7.89
C ARG A 353 -4.63 16.70 7.38
N MET A 354 -5.93 16.58 7.71
CA MET A 354 -6.78 15.50 7.20
C MET A 354 -6.95 15.53 5.67
N VAL A 355 -7.07 16.73 5.07
CA VAL A 355 -7.11 16.89 3.61
C VAL A 355 -5.80 16.39 2.98
N ASN A 356 -4.65 16.75 3.55
CA ASN A 356 -3.35 16.27 3.08
C ASN A 356 -3.20 14.75 3.26
N LEU A 357 -3.61 14.22 4.40
CA LEU A 357 -3.62 12.77 4.66
C LEU A 357 -4.53 11.99 3.72
N TRP A 358 -5.66 12.57 3.31
CA TRP A 358 -6.51 11.97 2.31
C TRP A 358 -5.80 11.81 0.96
N GLN A 359 -4.99 12.79 0.57
CA GLN A 359 -4.17 12.72 -0.64
C GLN A 359 -3.07 11.65 -0.52
N GLU A 360 -2.38 11.60 0.61
CA GLU A 360 -1.41 10.54 0.92
C GLU A 360 -2.06 9.16 0.90
N PHE A 361 -3.26 9.02 1.47
CA PHE A 361 -4.03 7.78 1.44
C PHE A 361 -4.35 7.31 0.01
N GLN A 362 -4.72 8.24 -0.89
CA GLN A 362 -4.94 7.89 -2.30
C GLN A 362 -3.65 7.40 -2.97
N GLN A 363 -2.52 8.02 -2.68
CA GLN A 363 -1.22 7.59 -3.18
C GLN A 363 -0.86 6.20 -2.64
N VAL A 364 -1.07 5.96 -1.36
CA VAL A 364 -0.86 4.65 -0.72
C VAL A 364 -1.72 3.56 -1.36
N GLY A 365 -2.97 3.85 -1.69
CA GLY A 365 -3.83 2.91 -2.41
C GLY A 365 -3.23 2.44 -3.75
N ILE A 366 -2.61 3.36 -4.49
CA ILE A 366 -1.88 3.04 -5.73
C ILE A 366 -0.62 2.21 -5.41
N SER A 367 0.14 2.61 -4.40
CA SER A 367 1.36 1.91 -3.97
C SER A 367 1.06 0.47 -3.53
N ILE A 368 -0.06 0.24 -2.81
CA ILE A 368 -0.52 -1.10 -2.39
C ILE A 368 -0.83 -1.98 -3.61
N GLN A 369 -1.56 -1.47 -4.60
CA GLN A 369 -1.87 -2.24 -5.80
C GLN A 369 -0.60 -2.69 -6.53
N ARG A 370 0.41 -1.83 -6.60
CA ARG A 370 1.68 -2.08 -7.28
C ARG A 370 2.60 -3.02 -6.52
N LEU A 371 2.70 -2.83 -5.22
CA LEU A 371 3.46 -3.73 -4.36
C LEU A 371 2.76 -5.09 -4.25
N GLY A 372 1.43 -5.11 -4.35
CA GLY A 372 0.62 -6.31 -4.44
C GLY A 372 1.00 -7.22 -5.60
N ASP A 373 1.39 -6.70 -6.74
CA ASP A 373 1.91 -7.50 -7.86
C ASP A 373 3.18 -8.30 -7.49
N VAL A 374 3.97 -7.79 -6.54
CA VAL A 374 5.15 -8.48 -6.01
C VAL A 374 4.73 -9.48 -4.94
N LEU A 375 4.00 -9.02 -3.93
CA LEU A 375 3.69 -9.79 -2.72
C LEU A 375 2.61 -10.86 -2.93
N ASN A 376 1.71 -10.70 -3.90
CA ASN A 376 0.73 -11.70 -4.29
C ASN A 376 1.33 -12.81 -5.19
N THR A 377 2.53 -12.59 -5.74
CA THR A 377 3.21 -13.62 -6.51
C THR A 377 3.72 -14.70 -5.57
N ARG A 378 3.38 -15.96 -5.86
CA ARG A 378 3.79 -17.10 -5.01
C ARG A 378 5.30 -17.24 -5.02
N PRO A 379 5.95 -17.25 -3.85
CA PRO A 379 7.37 -17.53 -3.75
C PRO A 379 7.68 -18.98 -4.10
N GLU A 380 8.91 -19.25 -4.49
CA GLU A 380 9.40 -20.60 -4.59
C GLU A 380 9.29 -21.30 -3.24
N PRO A 381 9.05 -22.65 -3.24
CA PRO A 381 8.91 -23.38 -1.99
C PRO A 381 10.21 -23.28 -1.19
N ALA A 382 10.13 -22.63 -0.03
CA ALA A 382 11.24 -22.52 0.91
C ALA A 382 11.70 -23.90 1.41
N TYR A 383 12.93 -23.97 1.90
CA TYR A 383 13.42 -25.13 2.62
C TYR A 383 12.43 -25.52 3.72
N SER A 384 12.07 -26.79 3.74
CA SER A 384 11.22 -27.38 4.79
C SER A 384 11.94 -28.58 5.40
N PRO A 385 12.02 -28.67 6.74
CA PRO A 385 12.59 -29.86 7.40
C PRO A 385 11.86 -31.17 7.06
N ALA A 386 10.63 -31.08 6.55
CA ALA A 386 9.85 -32.23 6.11
C ALA A 386 10.22 -32.72 4.70
N ARG A 387 11.09 -32.00 3.98
CA ARG A 387 11.62 -32.43 2.70
C ARG A 387 12.85 -33.28 2.91
N ILE A 388 13.01 -34.27 2.03
CA ILE A 388 14.20 -35.09 2.00
C ILE A 388 15.41 -34.21 1.78
N THR A 389 16.33 -34.23 2.73
CA THR A 389 17.69 -33.69 2.53
C THR A 389 18.43 -34.70 1.67
N LEU A 390 18.86 -34.25 0.50
CA LEU A 390 19.74 -35.08 -0.33
C LEU A 390 21.03 -35.36 0.48
N PRO A 391 21.41 -36.64 0.59
CA PRO A 391 22.74 -36.99 1.09
C PRO A 391 23.82 -36.40 0.16
N GLN A 392 25.04 -36.80 0.27
CA GLN A 392 26.09 -36.34 -0.64
C GLN A 392 25.67 -36.60 -2.10
N ILE A 393 25.54 -35.50 -2.87
CA ILE A 393 25.08 -35.55 -4.27
C ILE A 393 26.12 -36.29 -5.11
N ALA A 394 25.75 -37.44 -5.70
CA ALA A 394 26.59 -38.18 -6.64
C ALA A 394 26.59 -37.53 -8.03
N GLY A 395 25.50 -36.85 -8.41
CA GLY A 395 25.39 -36.05 -9.63
C GLY A 395 24.78 -36.81 -10.81
N GLN A 396 24.02 -37.89 -10.58
CA GLN A 396 23.20 -38.48 -11.62
C GLN A 396 22.00 -37.55 -11.95
N ILE A 397 21.80 -37.22 -13.24
CA ILE A 397 20.67 -36.37 -13.66
C ILE A 397 19.81 -37.16 -14.66
N THR A 398 18.52 -37.22 -14.41
CA THR A 398 17.58 -37.91 -15.31
C THR A 398 16.43 -37.01 -15.69
N PHE A 399 16.22 -36.84 -17.00
CA PHE A 399 15.01 -36.25 -17.58
C PHE A 399 14.07 -37.39 -17.96
N ASP A 400 12.84 -37.33 -17.42
CA ASP A 400 11.81 -38.36 -17.62
C ASP A 400 10.57 -37.71 -18.23
N ASP A 401 10.34 -37.92 -19.55
CA ASP A 401 9.21 -37.38 -20.35
C ASP A 401 8.98 -35.87 -20.18
N VAL A 402 10.06 -35.09 -20.16
CA VAL A 402 10.01 -33.66 -19.85
C VAL A 402 9.42 -32.85 -21.00
N THR A 403 8.30 -32.18 -20.74
CA THR A 403 7.69 -31.19 -21.64
C THR A 403 7.67 -29.84 -20.92
N PHE A 404 8.13 -28.80 -21.61
CA PHE A 404 8.25 -27.46 -21.03
C PHE A 404 7.95 -26.34 -22.03
N ARG A 405 7.26 -25.28 -21.56
CA ARG A 405 7.07 -24.00 -22.24
C ARG A 405 7.28 -22.85 -21.25
N TYR A 406 7.80 -21.72 -21.75
CA TYR A 406 8.01 -20.53 -20.93
C TYR A 406 6.71 -19.78 -20.62
N ARG A 407 5.70 -19.86 -21.53
CA ARG A 407 4.39 -19.23 -21.38
C ARG A 407 3.29 -20.24 -21.65
N PRO A 408 2.18 -20.22 -20.89
CA PRO A 408 1.07 -21.17 -21.05
C PRO A 408 0.47 -21.18 -22.45
N ASP A 409 0.46 -20.03 -23.13
CA ASP A 409 -0.03 -19.80 -24.50
C ASP A 409 1.04 -20.00 -25.58
N GLY A 410 2.30 -20.23 -25.18
CA GLY A 410 3.43 -20.40 -26.06
C GLY A 410 3.59 -21.82 -26.61
N ARG A 411 4.40 -21.95 -27.67
CA ARG A 411 4.80 -23.28 -28.19
C ARG A 411 5.72 -23.98 -27.18
N PRO A 412 5.60 -25.32 -27.01
CA PRO A 412 6.53 -26.08 -26.19
C PRO A 412 7.95 -25.94 -26.74
N VAL A 413 8.90 -25.64 -25.86
CA VAL A 413 10.34 -25.56 -26.19
C VAL A 413 10.99 -26.92 -26.07
N LEU A 414 10.54 -27.75 -25.13
CA LEU A 414 10.91 -29.14 -24.99
C LEU A 414 9.65 -29.98 -25.07
N GLN A 415 9.70 -31.09 -25.76
CA GLN A 415 8.58 -32.03 -25.94
C GLN A 415 9.07 -33.44 -25.70
N GLN A 416 8.58 -34.09 -24.61
CA GLN A 416 8.84 -35.48 -24.26
C GLN A 416 10.34 -35.85 -24.26
N VAL A 417 11.16 -34.96 -23.71
CA VAL A 417 12.62 -35.16 -23.66
C VAL A 417 12.98 -36.11 -22.53
N SER A 418 13.66 -37.21 -22.87
CA SER A 418 14.13 -38.22 -21.90
C SER A 418 15.59 -38.57 -22.16
N PHE A 419 16.41 -38.45 -21.13
CA PHE A 419 17.81 -38.89 -21.15
C PHE A 419 18.31 -39.00 -19.70
N SER A 420 19.44 -39.73 -19.51
CA SER A 420 20.10 -39.85 -18.21
C SER A 420 21.60 -39.61 -18.35
N LEU A 421 22.15 -38.86 -17.37
CA LEU A 421 23.55 -38.53 -17.24
C LEU A 421 24.11 -39.25 -16.01
N GLN A 422 25.23 -39.95 -16.19
CA GLN A 422 25.92 -40.59 -15.08
C GLN A 422 26.84 -39.60 -14.35
N PRO A 423 27.11 -39.82 -13.06
CA PRO A 423 28.08 -39.02 -12.31
C PRO A 423 29.44 -38.91 -13.02
N GLY A 424 29.97 -37.68 -13.12
CA GLY A 424 31.26 -37.40 -13.77
C GLY A 424 31.24 -37.43 -15.31
N GLN A 425 30.10 -37.72 -15.94
CA GLN A 425 29.97 -37.72 -17.40
C GLN A 425 29.88 -36.30 -17.95
N VAL A 426 30.65 -36.02 -19.01
CA VAL A 426 30.58 -34.77 -19.78
C VAL A 426 29.78 -35.00 -21.06
N ILE A 427 28.73 -34.24 -21.27
CA ILE A 427 27.87 -34.32 -22.46
C ILE A 427 27.87 -32.99 -23.20
N GLY A 428 28.10 -33.06 -24.52
CA GLY A 428 27.94 -31.93 -25.43
C GLY A 428 26.53 -31.86 -26.03
N MET A 429 25.84 -30.76 -25.82
CA MET A 429 24.53 -30.50 -26.45
C MET A 429 24.72 -29.67 -27.73
N VAL A 430 24.38 -30.27 -28.88
CA VAL A 430 24.49 -29.65 -30.22
C VAL A 430 23.08 -29.45 -30.81
N GLY A 431 22.91 -28.36 -31.52
CA GLY A 431 21.62 -28.05 -32.19
C GLY A 431 21.52 -26.59 -32.59
N ARG A 432 20.53 -26.28 -33.42
CA ARG A 432 20.26 -24.92 -33.92
C ARG A 432 19.97 -23.95 -32.76
N SER A 433 20.15 -22.64 -32.97
CA SER A 433 19.69 -21.62 -32.00
C SER A 433 18.17 -21.78 -31.78
N GLY A 434 17.74 -21.69 -30.52
CA GLY A 434 16.33 -21.90 -30.14
C GLY A 434 15.90 -23.37 -29.98
N SER A 435 16.78 -24.38 -30.12
CA SER A 435 16.45 -25.81 -29.94
C SER A 435 16.28 -26.27 -28.49
N GLY A 436 16.31 -25.36 -27.51
CA GLY A 436 16.06 -25.72 -26.09
C GLY A 436 17.30 -26.05 -25.25
N LYS A 437 18.53 -25.94 -25.78
CA LYS A 437 19.77 -26.25 -25.04
C LYS A 437 19.89 -25.51 -23.69
N SER A 438 19.71 -24.19 -23.72
CA SER A 438 19.74 -23.36 -22.51
C SER A 438 18.55 -23.65 -21.59
N THR A 439 17.43 -24.11 -22.12
CA THR A 439 16.24 -24.49 -21.35
C THR A 439 16.52 -25.77 -20.55
N ILE A 440 17.21 -26.75 -21.13
CA ILE A 440 17.64 -27.95 -20.41
C ILE A 440 18.52 -27.57 -19.22
N ALA A 441 19.51 -26.69 -19.42
CA ALA A 441 20.37 -26.21 -18.32
C ALA A 441 19.59 -25.49 -17.22
N LYS A 442 18.60 -24.66 -17.57
CA LYS A 442 17.74 -23.98 -16.61
C LYS A 442 16.83 -24.93 -15.83
N LEU A 443 16.34 -26.00 -16.45
CA LEU A 443 15.55 -27.03 -15.79
C LEU A 443 16.41 -27.91 -14.85
N MET A 444 17.65 -28.25 -15.24
CA MET A 444 18.62 -28.93 -14.36
C MET A 444 18.90 -28.14 -13.08
N GLN A 445 19.02 -26.81 -13.19
CA GLN A 445 19.24 -25.90 -12.05
C GLN A 445 17.96 -25.63 -11.27
N ARG A 446 16.82 -26.21 -11.68
CA ARG A 446 15.50 -25.94 -11.12
C ARG A 446 15.07 -24.48 -11.12
N LEU A 447 15.63 -23.67 -12.03
CA LEU A 447 15.17 -22.29 -12.25
C LEU A 447 13.77 -22.23 -12.88
N TYR A 448 13.35 -23.35 -13.48
CA TYR A 448 12.01 -23.61 -13.96
C TYR A 448 11.58 -25.02 -13.59
N VAL A 449 10.28 -25.24 -13.50
CA VAL A 449 9.68 -26.55 -13.25
C VAL A 449 9.02 -27.02 -14.55
N PRO A 450 9.21 -28.28 -15.01
CA PRO A 450 8.59 -28.79 -16.22
C PRO A 450 7.05 -28.81 -16.08
N GLU A 451 6.35 -28.62 -17.20
CA GLU A 451 4.89 -28.71 -17.26
C GLU A 451 4.43 -30.18 -17.13
N ARG A 452 5.19 -31.07 -17.72
CA ARG A 452 4.98 -32.51 -17.67
C ARG A 452 6.32 -33.23 -17.58
N GLY A 453 6.32 -34.39 -16.95
CA GLY A 453 7.53 -35.14 -16.70
C GLY A 453 8.28 -34.66 -15.46
N ARG A 454 9.50 -35.14 -15.24
CA ARG A 454 10.30 -34.89 -14.04
C ARG A 454 11.78 -34.72 -14.40
N VAL A 455 12.47 -33.89 -13.61
CA VAL A 455 13.94 -33.80 -13.62
C VAL A 455 14.45 -34.29 -12.30
N LEU A 456 15.13 -35.43 -12.30
CA LEU A 456 15.60 -36.09 -11.09
C LEU A 456 17.11 -35.85 -10.92
N VAL A 457 17.52 -35.57 -9.69
CA VAL A 457 18.93 -35.55 -9.27
C VAL A 457 19.11 -36.67 -8.27
N ASP A 458 19.97 -37.64 -8.61
CA ASP A 458 20.17 -38.88 -7.83
C ASP A 458 18.86 -39.59 -7.49
N GLY A 459 17.92 -39.63 -8.44
CA GLY A 459 16.60 -40.26 -8.30
C GLY A 459 15.56 -39.44 -7.51
N VAL A 460 15.90 -38.23 -7.06
CA VAL A 460 15.00 -37.32 -6.32
C VAL A 460 14.56 -36.16 -7.22
N ASP A 461 13.24 -35.83 -7.24
CA ASP A 461 12.63 -34.74 -8.04
C ASP A 461 12.81 -33.36 -7.37
#